data_c45e2accf77b7b55dcf6ad833244f819
#
_entry.id   c45e2accf77b7b55dcf6ad833244f819
#
_cell.length_a   1.000
_cell.length_b   1.000
_cell.length_c   1.000
_cell.angle_alpha   90.00
_cell.angle_beta   90.00
_cell.angle_gamma   90.00
#
_symmetry.space_group_name_H-M   'P 1'
#
loop_
_entity.id
_entity.type
_entity.pdbx_description
1 polymer ?
#
loop_
_entity_poly.entity_id
_entity_poly.type
_entity_poly.pdbx_seq_one_letter_code
_entity_poly.pdbx_strand_id
1 'polypeptide(L)'
;MGDREEIMSKKVLVVDDDPDVRLFNTTVVEEYGYTPLEAENGEEGLKMIKKHMPDLIILDVMMPRQSGIRLYRELKTEKALKDINVVLLSGIAEKTFLRSQKALTEFGGNEVPEPEIYLEKPVEPEELGEVIKKILG
;
A
#
# COMPACT_ATOMS: atom_id res chain seq x y z
N MET A 1 11.09 -26.42 -10.55
CA MET A 1 10.74 -25.95 -9.23
C MET A 1 10.08 -24.58 -9.24
N GLY A 2 9.81 -24.05 -10.44
CA GLY A 2 9.14 -22.75 -10.58
C GLY A 2 7.80 -22.68 -9.88
N ASP A 3 6.98 -23.71 -9.98
CA ASP A 3 5.65 -23.73 -9.35
C ASP A 3 5.73 -23.60 -7.84
N ARG A 4 6.73 -24.24 -7.25
CA ARG A 4 6.92 -24.18 -5.80
C ARG A 4 7.41 -22.81 -5.37
N GLU A 5 8.26 -22.18 -6.16
CA GLU A 5 8.74 -20.82 -5.89
C GLU A 5 7.59 -19.83 -6.02
N GLU A 6 6.74 -19.97 -7.03
CA GLU A 6 5.56 -19.11 -7.21
C GLU A 6 4.59 -19.23 -6.04
N ILE A 7 4.31 -20.45 -5.58
CA ILE A 7 3.42 -20.69 -4.44
C ILE A 7 3.96 -20.04 -3.17
N MET A 8 5.29 -20.03 -3.00
CA MET A 8 5.93 -19.48 -1.81
C MET A 8 6.25 -17.98 -1.94
N SER A 9 6.11 -17.43 -3.15
CA SER A 9 6.39 -16.01 -3.36
C SER A 9 5.35 -15.16 -2.65
N LYS A 10 5.83 -14.18 -1.89
CA LYS A 10 4.93 -13.24 -1.21
C LYS A 10 4.34 -12.26 -2.22
N LYS A 11 3.10 -11.87 -1.97
CA LYS A 11 2.33 -11.00 -2.85
C LYS A 11 2.36 -9.56 -2.34
N VAL A 12 2.66 -8.65 -3.25
CA VAL A 12 2.66 -7.21 -2.96
C VAL A 12 1.67 -6.53 -3.90
N LEU A 13 0.64 -5.93 -3.32
CA LEU A 13 -0.35 -5.18 -4.10
C LEU A 13 0.08 -3.72 -4.22
N VAL A 14 0.12 -3.22 -5.44
CA VAL A 14 0.40 -1.81 -5.73
C VAL A 14 -0.90 -1.14 -6.13
N VAL A 15 -1.33 -0.13 -5.37
CA VAL A 15 -2.54 0.64 -5.66
C VAL A 15 -2.14 2.07 -6.02
N ASP A 16 -2.32 2.44 -7.28
CA ASP A 16 -1.95 3.76 -7.80
C ASP A 16 -2.76 4.03 -9.07
N ASP A 17 -3.31 5.23 -9.18
CA ASP A 17 -4.13 5.60 -10.34
C ASP A 17 -3.28 5.98 -11.57
N ASP A 18 -2.00 6.32 -11.36
CA ASP A 18 -1.09 6.63 -12.45
C ASP A 18 -0.51 5.32 -13.02
N PRO A 19 -0.79 4.98 -14.29
CA PRO A 19 -0.31 3.72 -14.86
C PRO A 19 1.20 3.63 -14.95
N ASP A 20 1.89 4.74 -15.14
CA ASP A 20 3.36 4.73 -15.22
C ASP A 20 3.99 4.50 -13.86
N VAL A 21 3.49 5.16 -12.82
CA VAL A 21 3.96 4.95 -11.45
C VAL A 21 3.62 3.54 -10.99
N ARG A 22 2.43 3.07 -11.32
CA ARG A 22 2.02 1.70 -10.98
C ARG A 22 2.95 0.68 -11.62
N LEU A 23 3.26 0.85 -12.91
CA LEU A 23 4.19 -0.03 -13.61
C LEU A 23 5.59 0.02 -12.98
N PHE A 24 6.07 1.22 -12.68
CA PHE A 24 7.36 1.39 -12.01
C PHE A 24 7.41 0.60 -10.70
N ASN A 25 6.40 0.76 -9.86
CA ASN A 25 6.36 0.11 -8.55
C ASN A 25 6.20 -1.41 -8.65
N THR A 26 5.37 -1.90 -9.58
CA THR A 26 5.24 -3.35 -9.78
C THR A 26 6.52 -3.96 -10.33
N THR A 27 7.25 -3.21 -11.16
CA THR A 27 8.55 -3.66 -11.67
C THR A 27 9.57 -3.80 -10.53
N VAL A 28 9.60 -2.85 -9.60
CA VAL A 28 10.48 -2.95 -8.42
C VAL A 28 10.12 -4.17 -7.57
N VAL A 29 8.84 -4.40 -7.33
CA VAL A 29 8.36 -5.57 -6.60
C VAL A 29 8.89 -6.86 -7.23
N GLU A 30 8.74 -6.97 -8.54
CA GLU A 30 9.16 -8.14 -9.30
C GLU A 30 10.68 -8.32 -9.27
N GLU A 31 11.44 -7.25 -9.44
CA GLU A 31 12.90 -7.28 -9.40
C GLU A 31 13.45 -7.76 -8.05
N TYR A 32 12.73 -7.49 -6.97
CA TYR A 32 13.14 -7.93 -5.63
C TYR A 32 12.62 -9.33 -5.27
N GLY A 33 12.00 -10.03 -6.22
CA GLY A 33 11.63 -11.43 -6.07
C GLY A 33 10.24 -11.69 -5.51
N TYR A 34 9.38 -10.68 -5.49
CA TYR A 34 8.01 -10.80 -4.99
C TYR A 34 7.02 -10.83 -6.15
N THR A 35 5.81 -11.30 -5.89
CA THR A 35 4.74 -11.36 -6.89
C THR A 35 3.92 -10.07 -6.86
N PRO A 36 3.94 -9.26 -7.92
CA PRO A 36 3.17 -8.02 -7.94
C PRO A 36 1.70 -8.26 -8.29
N LEU A 37 0.83 -7.55 -7.61
CA LEU A 37 -0.57 -7.40 -7.94
C LEU A 37 -0.82 -5.92 -8.11
N GLU A 38 -1.82 -5.52 -8.88
CA GLU A 38 -2.08 -4.10 -9.12
C GLU A 38 -3.54 -3.74 -9.08
N ALA A 39 -3.81 -2.50 -8.69
CA ALA A 39 -5.14 -1.90 -8.72
C ALA A 39 -4.99 -0.42 -9.03
N GLU A 40 -5.98 0.15 -9.74
CA GLU A 40 -5.91 1.54 -10.19
C GLU A 40 -6.66 2.54 -9.30
N ASN A 41 -7.40 2.04 -8.31
CA ASN A 41 -8.12 2.89 -7.36
C ASN A 41 -8.40 2.10 -6.08
N GLY A 42 -8.96 2.79 -5.08
CA GLY A 42 -9.23 2.17 -3.80
C GLY A 42 -10.28 1.06 -3.85
N GLU A 43 -11.32 1.23 -4.66
CA GLU A 43 -12.37 0.22 -4.79
C GLU A 43 -11.84 -1.07 -5.38
N GLU A 44 -11.09 -0.97 -6.48
CA GLU A 44 -10.43 -2.13 -7.09
C GLU A 44 -9.41 -2.74 -6.14
N GLY A 45 -8.67 -1.87 -5.43
CA GLY A 45 -7.70 -2.30 -4.42
C GLY A 45 -8.33 -3.17 -3.35
N LEU A 46 -9.48 -2.74 -2.82
CA LEU A 46 -10.18 -3.52 -1.79
C LEU A 46 -10.61 -4.88 -2.31
N LYS A 47 -11.11 -4.94 -3.55
CA LYS A 47 -11.48 -6.22 -4.18
C LYS A 47 -10.28 -7.14 -4.29
N MET A 48 -9.14 -6.62 -4.72
CA MET A 48 -7.90 -7.39 -4.85
C MET A 48 -7.42 -7.88 -3.48
N ILE A 49 -7.51 -7.04 -2.46
CA ILE A 49 -7.11 -7.41 -1.11
C ILE A 49 -7.94 -8.57 -0.57
N LYS A 50 -9.25 -8.48 -0.70
CA LYS A 50 -10.16 -9.53 -0.22
C LYS A 50 -9.97 -10.84 -0.99
N LYS A 51 -9.67 -10.75 -2.29
CA LYS A 51 -9.50 -11.92 -3.13
C LYS A 51 -8.15 -12.62 -2.90
N HIS A 52 -7.07 -11.85 -2.75
CA HIS A 52 -5.72 -12.39 -2.74
C HIS A 52 -5.01 -12.34 -1.39
N MET A 53 -5.51 -11.55 -0.44
CA MET A 53 -4.88 -11.37 0.87
C MET A 53 -3.37 -11.15 0.75
N PRO A 54 -2.94 -10.03 0.13
CA PRO A 54 -1.51 -9.78 -0.09
C PRO A 54 -0.75 -9.64 1.23
N ASP A 55 0.55 -9.87 1.17
CA ASP A 55 1.43 -9.76 2.34
C ASP A 55 1.82 -8.32 2.64
N LEU A 56 1.75 -7.47 1.62
CA LEU A 56 2.07 -6.04 1.73
C LEU A 56 1.25 -5.27 0.71
N ILE A 57 0.84 -4.06 1.09
CA ILE A 57 0.15 -3.14 0.20
C ILE A 57 0.99 -1.87 0.08
N ILE A 58 1.31 -1.48 -1.14
CA ILE A 58 1.94 -0.20 -1.45
C ILE A 58 0.83 0.69 -2.00
N LEU A 59 0.48 1.73 -1.25
CA LEU A 59 -0.72 2.52 -1.52
C LEU A 59 -0.38 3.98 -1.73
N ASP A 60 -0.76 4.52 -2.90
CA ASP A 60 -0.70 5.95 -3.15
C ASP A 60 -1.87 6.63 -2.43
N VAL A 61 -1.56 7.60 -1.58
CA VAL A 61 -2.57 8.35 -0.82
C VAL A 61 -3.30 9.35 -1.71
N MET A 62 -2.58 9.93 -2.67
CA MET A 62 -3.08 11.04 -3.50
C MET A 62 -3.79 10.54 -4.76
N MET A 63 -4.91 9.87 -4.59
CA MET A 63 -5.76 9.42 -5.70
C MET A 63 -7.08 10.21 -5.72
N PRO A 64 -7.73 10.31 -6.90
CA PRO A 64 -9.00 11.02 -7.01
C PRO A 64 -10.03 10.52 -6.01
N ARG A 65 -10.90 11.40 -5.56
CA ARG A 65 -12.00 11.12 -4.63
C ARG A 65 -11.51 10.59 -3.28
N GLN A 66 -10.25 10.88 -2.94
CA GLN A 66 -9.63 10.42 -1.70
C GLN A 66 -9.64 8.89 -1.54
N SER A 67 -9.63 8.16 -2.66
CA SER A 67 -9.78 6.71 -2.60
C SER A 67 -8.62 6.00 -1.87
N GLY A 68 -7.41 6.59 -1.92
CA GLY A 68 -6.27 6.04 -1.18
C GLY A 68 -6.43 6.16 0.34
N ILE A 69 -6.84 7.33 0.81
CA ILE A 69 -7.08 7.57 2.23
C ILE A 69 -8.23 6.70 2.74
N ARG A 70 -9.31 6.61 1.96
CA ARG A 70 -10.46 5.78 2.32
C ARG A 70 -10.07 4.31 2.41
N LEU A 71 -9.31 3.83 1.45
CA LEU A 71 -8.84 2.44 1.47
C LEU A 71 -7.98 2.18 2.71
N TYR A 72 -7.06 3.08 3.01
CA TYR A 72 -6.20 2.93 4.19
C TYR A 72 -7.02 2.84 5.47
N ARG A 73 -7.99 3.74 5.65
CA ARG A 73 -8.85 3.72 6.84
C ARG A 73 -9.67 2.44 6.92
N GLU A 74 -10.23 2.00 5.80
CA GLU A 74 -11.01 0.76 5.75
C GLU A 74 -10.16 -0.45 6.11
N LEU A 75 -8.93 -0.53 5.56
CA LEU A 75 -8.00 -1.60 5.91
C LEU A 75 -7.71 -1.66 7.39
N LYS A 76 -7.41 -0.53 8.00
CA LYS A 76 -6.97 -0.48 9.39
C LYS A 76 -8.12 -0.58 10.40
N THR A 77 -9.36 -0.42 9.96
CA THR A 77 -10.53 -0.56 10.83
C THR A 77 -11.26 -1.89 10.66
N GLU A 78 -11.02 -2.62 9.57
CA GLU A 78 -11.66 -3.92 9.36
C GLU A 78 -10.81 -5.02 10.03
N LYS A 79 -11.43 -5.77 10.94
CA LYS A 79 -10.75 -6.76 11.77
C LYS A 79 -9.95 -7.78 10.95
N ALA A 80 -10.50 -8.23 9.82
CA ALA A 80 -9.85 -9.24 8.98
C ALA A 80 -8.64 -8.69 8.21
N LEU A 81 -8.51 -7.37 8.07
CA LEU A 81 -7.52 -6.76 7.18
C LEU A 81 -6.50 -5.88 7.91
N LYS A 82 -6.76 -5.51 9.15
CA LYS A 82 -5.96 -4.51 9.87
C LYS A 82 -4.49 -4.90 10.07
N ASP A 83 -4.19 -6.18 10.04
CA ASP A 83 -2.83 -6.67 10.28
C ASP A 83 -1.98 -6.77 9.01
N ILE A 84 -2.56 -6.49 7.84
CA ILE A 84 -1.80 -6.45 6.59
C ILE A 84 -0.90 -5.21 6.61
N ASN A 85 0.38 -5.40 6.33
CA ASN A 85 1.34 -4.30 6.29
C ASN A 85 1.04 -3.34 5.15
N VAL A 86 1.12 -2.05 5.41
CA VAL A 86 0.87 -1.00 4.41
C VAL A 86 2.02 -0.02 4.37
N VAL A 87 2.56 0.21 3.18
CA VAL A 87 3.49 1.30 2.90
C VAL A 87 2.73 2.36 2.15
N LEU A 88 2.65 3.57 2.70
CA LEU A 88 2.02 4.69 2.01
C LEU A 88 3.06 5.46 1.19
N LEU A 89 2.69 5.77 -0.05
CA LEU A 89 3.46 6.66 -0.91
C LEU A 89 2.65 7.93 -1.13
N SER A 90 3.26 9.08 -1.01
CA SER A 90 2.54 10.33 -1.21
C SER A 90 3.44 11.50 -1.57
N GLY A 91 2.91 12.44 -2.33
CA GLY A 91 3.57 13.72 -2.57
C GLY A 91 3.41 14.70 -1.42
N ILE A 92 2.59 14.39 -0.40
CA ILE A 92 2.46 15.23 0.78
C ILE A 92 3.34 14.73 1.91
N ALA A 93 3.76 15.66 2.77
CA ALA A 93 4.61 15.32 3.90
C ALA A 93 3.86 14.43 4.90
N GLU A 94 4.55 13.48 5.50
CA GLU A 94 4.01 12.59 6.52
C GLU A 94 3.31 13.35 7.64
N LYS A 95 3.93 14.43 8.10
CA LYS A 95 3.38 15.29 9.14
C LYS A 95 1.99 15.84 8.77
N THR A 96 1.81 16.25 7.52
CA THR A 96 0.53 16.74 7.01
C THR A 96 -0.50 15.63 6.96
N PHE A 97 -0.09 14.45 6.49
CA PHE A 97 -0.95 13.28 6.45
C PHE A 97 -1.46 12.91 7.84
N LEU A 98 -0.56 12.79 8.81
CA LEU A 98 -0.91 12.43 10.19
C LEU A 98 -1.85 13.45 10.82
N ARG A 99 -1.63 14.72 10.56
CA ARG A 99 -2.50 15.80 11.05
C ARG A 99 -3.91 15.66 10.48
N SER A 100 -4.03 15.33 9.19
CA SER A 100 -5.32 15.11 8.55
C SER A 100 -6.07 13.92 9.15
N GLN A 101 -5.36 12.84 9.46
CA GLN A 101 -5.97 11.66 10.07
C GLN A 101 -6.47 11.96 11.49
N LYS A 102 -5.71 12.75 12.24
CA LYS A 102 -6.11 13.18 13.58
C LYS A 102 -7.38 14.03 13.54
N ALA A 103 -7.47 14.97 12.59
CA ALA A 103 -8.64 15.81 12.41
C ALA A 103 -9.89 14.96 12.13
N LEU A 104 -9.76 13.95 11.26
CA LEU A 104 -10.87 13.03 10.96
C LEU A 104 -11.34 12.27 12.21
N THR A 105 -10.41 11.87 13.06
CA THR A 105 -10.74 11.19 14.32
C THR A 105 -11.48 12.12 15.27
N GLU A 106 -11.04 13.37 15.37
CA GLU A 106 -11.69 14.36 16.23
C GLU A 106 -13.11 14.68 15.78
N PHE A 107 -13.40 14.58 14.48
CA PHE A 107 -14.74 14.83 13.93
C PHE A 107 -15.60 13.56 13.82
N GLY A 108 -15.32 12.55 14.64
CA GLY A 108 -16.14 11.36 14.74
C GLY A 108 -15.69 10.17 13.91
N GLY A 109 -14.52 10.25 13.28
CA GLY A 109 -13.92 9.11 12.61
C GLY A 109 -13.31 8.14 13.62
N ASN A 110 -13.12 6.88 13.21
CA ASN A 110 -12.41 5.92 14.02
C ASN A 110 -10.94 6.25 14.11
N GLU A 111 -10.34 6.01 15.27
CA GLU A 111 -8.92 6.12 15.41
C GLU A 111 -8.24 5.05 14.54
N VAL A 112 -7.23 5.48 13.77
CA VAL A 112 -6.54 4.62 12.81
C VAL A 112 -5.05 4.63 13.13
N PRO A 113 -4.40 3.45 13.24
CA PRO A 113 -2.97 3.40 13.51
C PRO A 113 -2.16 3.97 12.36
N GLU A 114 -0.96 4.43 12.67
CA GLU A 114 -0.03 4.91 11.66
C GLU A 114 0.40 3.77 10.75
N PRO A 115 0.71 4.06 9.46
CA PRO A 115 1.24 3.03 8.57
C PRO A 115 2.60 2.54 9.05
N GLU A 116 2.98 1.34 8.66
CA GLU A 116 4.28 0.78 8.97
C GLU A 116 5.38 1.68 8.44
N ILE A 117 5.21 2.17 7.22
CA ILE A 117 6.16 3.10 6.61
C ILE A 117 5.40 4.10 5.74
N TYR A 118 5.85 5.34 5.79
CA TYR A 118 5.37 6.43 4.94
C TYR A 118 6.55 6.94 4.10
N LEU A 119 6.43 6.88 2.79
CA LEU A 119 7.47 7.37 1.88
C LEU A 119 6.96 8.58 1.11
N GLU A 120 7.73 9.66 1.13
CA GLU A 120 7.41 10.88 0.37
C GLU A 120 7.97 10.76 -1.03
N LYS A 121 7.13 11.04 -2.03
CA LYS A 121 7.56 11.03 -3.43
C LYS A 121 8.48 12.22 -3.73
N PRO A 122 9.48 12.08 -4.62
CA PRO A 122 9.79 10.88 -5.41
C PRO A 122 10.54 9.81 -4.61
N VAL A 123 10.27 8.54 -4.91
CA VAL A 123 10.90 7.41 -4.24
C VAL A 123 11.81 6.70 -5.24
N GLU A 124 13.06 6.47 -4.85
CA GLU A 124 14.00 5.75 -5.70
C GLU A 124 13.70 4.24 -5.67
N PRO A 125 13.97 3.50 -6.78
CA PRO A 125 13.66 2.07 -6.82
C PRO A 125 14.36 1.27 -5.73
N GLU A 126 15.62 1.60 -5.42
CA GLU A 126 16.37 0.94 -4.36
C GLU A 126 15.75 1.19 -2.99
N GLU A 127 15.28 2.41 -2.74
CA GLU A 127 14.62 2.75 -1.48
C GLU A 127 13.34 1.94 -1.31
N LEU A 128 12.51 1.88 -2.34
CA LEU A 128 11.27 1.11 -2.29
C LEU A 128 11.55 -0.38 -2.12
N GLY A 129 12.49 -0.92 -2.88
CA GLY A 129 12.86 -2.33 -2.81
C GLY A 129 13.37 -2.73 -1.43
N GLU A 130 14.23 -1.91 -0.84
CA GLU A 130 14.77 -2.18 0.50
C GLU A 130 13.69 -2.14 1.58
N VAL A 131 12.73 -1.23 1.46
CA VAL A 131 11.59 -1.15 2.37
C VAL A 131 10.74 -2.42 2.28
N ILE A 132 10.44 -2.88 1.07
CA ILE A 132 9.67 -4.10 0.86
C ILE A 132 10.40 -5.28 1.50
N LYS A 133 11.68 -5.40 1.23
CA LYS A 133 12.52 -6.48 1.75
C LYS A 133 12.59 -6.45 3.28
N LYS A 134 12.71 -5.28 3.86
CA LYS A 134 12.74 -5.12 5.31
C LYS A 134 11.46 -5.63 5.97
N ILE A 135 10.31 -5.37 5.35
CA ILE A 135 9.01 -5.79 5.87
C ILE A 135 8.78 -7.29 5.66
N LEU A 136 9.08 -7.77 4.46
CA LEU A 136 8.74 -9.14 4.06
C LEU A 136 9.86 -10.17 4.26
N GLY A 137 11.09 -9.70 4.37
CA GLY A 137 12.26 -10.57 4.55
C GLY A 137 12.83 -11.09 3.24
#